data_d136ce06ce8e6aace970e298e9c9daa6
#
_entry.id   d136ce06ce8e6aace970e298e9c9daa6
#
_cell.length_a   1.000
_cell.length_b   1.000
_cell.length_c   1.000
_cell.angle_alpha   90.00
_cell.angle_beta   90.00
_cell.angle_gamma   90.00
#
_symmetry.space_group_name_H-M   'P 1'
#
loop_
_entity.id
_entity.type
_entity.pdbx_description
1 polymer ?
#
loop_
_entity_poly.entity_id
_entity_poly.type
_entity_poly.pdbx_seq_one_letter_code
_entity_poly.pdbx_strand_id
1 'polypeptide(L)'
;YDGAIYLENGSAYRTSGLFPDYSTLGEHLLELYNATDVTYARESGEEVYSVTAYGKDAEQALSLLTPTIADSLSAVESIDLCMHVEDGEIRSIEASGSCEAEDDSGQTQPMTVWAELTVQQDAQTAHTVPTAVTDAITNGGYQGKLELTEDLLRVLSAASELGRRDPLAARVRLSANCGPVIFDTSLDYTRTVKDGKTVSCIRTGALELYFSGETVLSKDGSPAVSEQALVKCADLIDLAYRACLEDSAASEQTETGWHYTLSLSAEQTKQAACAIAPEAEKLDVQYLPGTLELDVQDGAITALRVTTGGSVQVGVVDTQVSISAQFDFQTGLTTDDCPVPAAVLEKL
;
A
#
# COMPACT_ATOMS: atom_id res chain seq x y z
N TYR A 1 -5.10 -17.33 4.73
CA TYR A 1 -5.17 -18.59 5.44
C TYR A 1 -6.53 -19.26 5.18
N ASP A 2 -6.54 -20.50 4.71
CA ASP A 2 -7.74 -21.30 4.45
C ASP A 2 -8.84 -20.57 3.64
N GLY A 3 -8.45 -19.87 2.59
CA GLY A 3 -9.37 -19.13 1.71
C GLY A 3 -10.00 -17.90 2.36
N ALA A 4 -9.39 -17.36 3.40
CA ALA A 4 -9.80 -16.12 4.04
C ALA A 4 -8.65 -15.14 4.16
N ILE A 5 -8.97 -13.87 4.06
CA ILE A 5 -8.07 -12.75 4.41
C ILE A 5 -8.41 -12.30 5.82
N TYR A 6 -7.38 -12.09 6.61
CA TYR A 6 -7.49 -11.58 7.96
C TYR A 6 -6.84 -10.20 8.03
N LEU A 7 -7.58 -9.22 8.53
CA LEU A 7 -7.04 -7.91 8.86
C LEU A 7 -6.36 -7.94 10.23
N GLU A 8 -5.46 -7.01 10.48
CA GLU A 8 -4.70 -6.93 11.73
C GLU A 8 -5.58 -6.88 12.99
N ASN A 9 -6.78 -6.32 12.89
CA ASN A 9 -7.77 -6.27 13.95
C ASN A 9 -8.52 -7.61 14.19
N GLY A 10 -8.21 -8.66 13.43
CA GLY A 10 -8.85 -9.97 13.49
C GLY A 10 -10.13 -10.09 12.64
N SER A 11 -10.56 -9.05 11.92
CA SER A 11 -11.67 -9.19 10.97
C SER A 11 -11.30 -10.15 9.85
N ALA A 12 -12.19 -11.08 9.50
CA ALA A 12 -11.94 -12.10 8.50
C ALA A 12 -12.98 -12.03 7.38
N TYR A 13 -12.51 -12.12 6.15
CA TYR A 13 -13.33 -12.08 4.94
C TYR A 13 -12.99 -13.27 4.06
N ARG A 14 -14.02 -13.97 3.56
CA ARG A 14 -13.81 -14.96 2.50
C ARG A 14 -13.68 -14.25 1.17
N THR A 15 -12.65 -14.61 0.41
CA THR A 15 -12.41 -14.08 -0.93
C THR A 15 -12.41 -15.21 -1.93
N SER A 16 -12.92 -14.93 -3.12
CA SER A 16 -12.71 -15.78 -4.28
C SER A 16 -11.67 -15.07 -5.16
N GLY A 17 -10.39 -15.48 -5.02
CA GLY A 17 -9.38 -15.08 -6.00
C GLY A 17 -8.70 -13.71 -5.81
N LEU A 18 -8.77 -13.10 -4.61
CA LEU A 18 -8.12 -11.81 -4.37
C LEU A 18 -6.59 -11.88 -4.40
N PHE A 19 -6.06 -12.94 -3.83
CA PHE A 19 -4.63 -13.21 -3.82
C PHE A 19 -4.37 -14.61 -4.33
N PRO A 20 -3.31 -14.81 -5.11
CA PRO A 20 -2.88 -16.14 -5.51
C PRO A 20 -2.60 -17.01 -4.28
N ASP A 21 -3.00 -18.26 -4.33
CA ASP A 21 -2.52 -19.25 -3.35
C ASP A 21 -1.11 -19.67 -3.72
N TYR A 22 -0.13 -18.89 -3.28
CA TYR A 22 1.27 -19.20 -3.52
C TYR A 22 1.77 -20.46 -2.82
N SER A 23 0.98 -21.08 -1.93
CA SER A 23 1.35 -22.34 -1.31
C SER A 23 1.39 -23.50 -2.31
N THR A 24 0.59 -23.41 -3.37
CA THR A 24 0.54 -24.41 -4.45
C THR A 24 1.29 -23.98 -5.70
N LEU A 25 1.82 -22.74 -5.74
CA LEU A 25 2.50 -22.20 -6.90
C LEU A 25 3.64 -23.09 -7.38
N GLY A 26 4.46 -23.57 -6.46
CA GLY A 26 5.59 -24.44 -6.79
C GLY A 26 5.18 -25.76 -7.44
N GLU A 27 4.08 -26.37 -7.00
CA GLU A 27 3.55 -27.60 -7.58
C GLU A 27 3.03 -27.36 -9.01
N HIS A 28 2.24 -26.30 -9.22
CA HIS A 28 1.70 -25.96 -10.52
C HIS A 28 2.77 -25.52 -11.53
N LEU A 29 3.78 -24.76 -11.08
CA LEU A 29 4.93 -24.43 -11.93
C LEU A 29 5.68 -25.70 -12.33
N LEU A 30 5.91 -26.63 -11.40
CA LEU A 30 6.56 -27.89 -11.68
C LEU A 30 5.77 -28.71 -12.70
N GLU A 31 4.45 -28.79 -12.58
CA GLU A 31 3.58 -29.45 -13.55
C GLU A 31 3.70 -28.81 -14.93
N LEU A 32 3.65 -27.50 -15.01
CA LEU A 32 3.76 -26.73 -16.25
C LEU A 32 5.15 -26.95 -16.90
N TYR A 33 6.23 -26.84 -16.14
CA TYR A 33 7.59 -27.05 -16.65
C TYR A 33 7.86 -28.50 -17.05
N ASN A 34 7.16 -29.49 -16.47
CA ASN A 34 7.24 -30.88 -16.88
C ASN A 34 6.40 -31.23 -18.12
N ALA A 35 5.34 -30.44 -18.40
CA ALA A 35 4.42 -30.68 -19.50
C ALA A 35 4.84 -30.00 -20.82
N THR A 36 5.79 -29.08 -20.77
CA THR A 36 6.20 -28.21 -21.89
C THR A 36 7.70 -28.31 -22.17
N ASP A 37 8.11 -27.92 -23.38
CA ASP A 37 9.52 -27.82 -23.75
C ASP A 37 10.15 -26.61 -23.04
N VAL A 38 11.02 -26.89 -22.05
CA VAL A 38 11.75 -25.87 -21.29
C VAL A 38 13.03 -25.49 -22.01
N THR A 39 13.26 -24.21 -22.21
CA THR A 39 14.54 -23.67 -22.63
C THR A 39 15.34 -23.23 -21.41
N TYR A 40 16.64 -23.53 -21.42
CA TYR A 40 17.57 -23.19 -20.35
C TYR A 40 18.67 -22.29 -20.88
N ALA A 41 18.94 -21.21 -20.18
CA ALA A 41 20.07 -20.33 -20.42
C ALA A 41 20.82 -20.08 -19.10
N ARG A 42 22.11 -19.78 -19.18
CA ARG A 42 22.93 -19.37 -18.04
C ARG A 42 23.71 -18.13 -18.42
N GLU A 43 23.41 -17.01 -17.75
CA GLU A 43 24.07 -15.74 -17.99
C GLU A 43 24.57 -15.15 -16.68
N SER A 44 25.86 -14.82 -16.62
CA SER A 44 26.48 -14.11 -15.46
C SER A 44 26.30 -14.78 -14.07
N GLY A 45 26.05 -16.10 -14.03
CA GLY A 45 25.84 -16.85 -12.79
C GLY A 45 24.38 -17.15 -12.49
N GLU A 46 23.46 -16.49 -13.13
CA GLU A 46 22.03 -16.71 -13.07
C GLU A 46 21.59 -17.79 -14.06
N GLU A 47 20.69 -18.65 -13.64
CA GLU A 47 20.07 -19.68 -14.45
C GLU A 47 18.64 -19.25 -14.79
N VAL A 48 18.33 -19.21 -16.08
CA VAL A 48 17.00 -18.81 -16.57
C VAL A 48 16.32 -19.99 -17.22
N TYR A 49 15.16 -20.35 -16.71
CA TYR A 49 14.31 -21.41 -17.24
C TYR A 49 13.09 -20.77 -17.88
N SER A 50 12.94 -20.91 -19.19
CA SER A 50 11.83 -20.29 -19.92
C SER A 50 10.93 -21.35 -20.53
N VAL A 51 9.62 -21.11 -20.49
CA VAL A 51 8.58 -21.93 -21.07
C VAL A 51 7.50 -21.06 -21.68
N THR A 52 6.95 -21.47 -22.83
CA THR A 52 5.77 -20.82 -23.41
C THR A 52 4.57 -21.74 -23.20
N ALA A 53 3.60 -21.26 -22.44
CA ALA A 53 2.31 -21.93 -22.24
C ALA A 53 1.29 -21.45 -23.26
N TYR A 54 0.37 -22.32 -23.69
CA TYR A 54 -0.67 -22.03 -24.67
C TYR A 54 -2.06 -22.43 -24.17
N GLY A 55 -3.08 -21.69 -24.58
CA GLY A 55 -4.47 -22.01 -24.30
C GLY A 55 -4.74 -22.15 -22.79
N LYS A 56 -5.25 -23.30 -22.37
CA LYS A 56 -5.61 -23.54 -20.96
C LYS A 56 -4.41 -23.49 -20.00
N ASP A 57 -3.24 -23.92 -20.42
CA ASP A 57 -2.04 -23.87 -19.60
C ASP A 57 -1.58 -22.42 -19.43
N ALA A 58 -1.79 -21.57 -20.45
CA ALA A 58 -1.55 -20.14 -20.36
C ALA A 58 -2.56 -19.45 -19.42
N GLU A 59 -3.84 -19.78 -19.51
CA GLU A 59 -4.89 -19.30 -18.60
C GLU A 59 -4.56 -19.68 -17.14
N GLN A 60 -4.16 -20.93 -16.92
CA GLN A 60 -3.79 -21.43 -15.60
C GLN A 60 -2.54 -20.72 -15.07
N ALA A 61 -1.49 -20.55 -15.87
CA ALA A 61 -0.28 -19.85 -15.49
C ALA A 61 -0.58 -18.39 -15.10
N LEU A 62 -1.41 -17.71 -15.87
CA LEU A 62 -1.81 -16.34 -15.59
C LEU A 62 -2.67 -16.24 -14.31
N SER A 63 -3.61 -17.15 -14.11
CA SER A 63 -4.45 -17.16 -12.91
C SER A 63 -3.67 -17.44 -11.63
N LEU A 64 -2.55 -18.16 -11.70
CA LEU A 64 -1.66 -18.37 -10.57
C LEU A 64 -0.88 -17.10 -10.18
N LEU A 65 -0.49 -16.30 -11.15
CA LEU A 65 0.31 -15.10 -10.93
C LEU A 65 -0.54 -13.84 -10.72
N THR A 66 -1.66 -13.75 -11.45
CA THR A 66 -2.54 -12.58 -11.44
C THR A 66 -4.02 -12.98 -11.55
N PRO A 67 -4.60 -13.64 -10.53
CA PRO A 67 -5.96 -14.16 -10.61
C PRO A 67 -7.00 -13.08 -10.92
N THR A 68 -6.78 -11.85 -10.45
CA THR A 68 -7.68 -10.71 -10.69
C THR A 68 -7.73 -10.26 -12.14
N ILE A 69 -6.63 -10.40 -12.87
CA ILE A 69 -6.56 -10.07 -14.30
C ILE A 69 -7.09 -11.24 -15.14
N ALA A 70 -6.78 -12.47 -14.74
CA ALA A 70 -7.20 -13.66 -15.47
C ALA A 70 -8.72 -13.75 -15.65
N ASP A 71 -9.49 -13.38 -14.63
CA ASP A 71 -10.95 -13.39 -14.65
C ASP A 71 -11.56 -12.33 -15.59
N SER A 72 -10.81 -11.29 -15.96
CA SER A 72 -11.24 -10.22 -16.86
C SER A 72 -10.87 -10.45 -18.33
N LEU A 73 -10.12 -11.51 -18.63
CA LEU A 73 -9.67 -11.81 -19.99
C LEU A 73 -10.67 -12.70 -20.72
N SER A 74 -10.93 -12.36 -21.97
CA SER A 74 -11.81 -13.16 -22.84
C SER A 74 -11.07 -14.32 -23.52
N ALA A 75 -9.77 -14.18 -23.76
CA ALA A 75 -8.92 -15.24 -24.29
C ALA A 75 -7.44 -14.98 -23.97
N VAL A 76 -6.72 -16.05 -23.64
CA VAL A 76 -5.26 -16.04 -23.49
C VAL A 76 -4.66 -16.93 -24.57
N GLU A 77 -3.89 -16.35 -25.48
CA GLU A 77 -3.31 -17.08 -26.60
C GLU A 77 -2.06 -17.84 -26.15
N SER A 78 -1.14 -17.12 -25.53
CA SER A 78 0.10 -17.67 -24.98
C SER A 78 0.67 -16.79 -23.87
N ILE A 79 1.38 -17.43 -22.95
CA ILE A 79 2.15 -16.77 -21.91
C ILE A 79 3.57 -17.32 -21.93
N ASP A 80 4.55 -16.45 -22.00
CA ASP A 80 5.97 -16.76 -21.77
C ASP A 80 6.26 -16.62 -20.28
N LEU A 81 6.77 -17.66 -19.67
CA LEU A 81 7.18 -17.69 -18.27
C LEU A 81 8.71 -17.82 -18.21
N CYS A 82 9.34 -16.94 -17.45
CA CYS A 82 10.77 -16.98 -17.17
C CYS A 82 11.00 -17.10 -15.67
N MET A 83 11.65 -18.17 -15.23
CA MET A 83 12.05 -18.38 -13.84
C MET A 83 13.55 -18.13 -13.70
N HIS A 84 13.90 -17.18 -12.87
CA HIS A 84 15.28 -16.78 -12.59
C HIS A 84 15.76 -17.47 -11.31
N VAL A 85 16.85 -18.20 -11.40
CA VAL A 85 17.42 -18.98 -10.30
C VAL A 85 18.88 -18.56 -10.08
N GLU A 86 19.23 -18.19 -8.87
CA GLU A 86 20.59 -17.88 -8.44
C GLU A 86 20.95 -18.73 -7.23
N ASP A 87 22.12 -19.39 -7.27
CA ASP A 87 22.60 -20.31 -6.23
C ASP A 87 21.61 -21.44 -5.86
N GLY A 88 20.79 -21.87 -6.84
CA GLY A 88 19.78 -22.92 -6.63
C GLY A 88 18.47 -22.43 -5.99
N GLU A 89 18.28 -21.13 -5.88
CA GLU A 89 17.11 -20.49 -5.29
C GLU A 89 16.39 -19.62 -6.32
N ILE A 90 15.06 -19.71 -6.37
CA ILE A 90 14.25 -18.86 -7.24
C ILE A 90 14.34 -17.43 -6.73
N ARG A 91 14.69 -16.48 -7.61
CA ARG A 91 14.75 -15.04 -7.34
C ARG A 91 13.53 -14.31 -7.87
N SER A 92 13.14 -14.64 -9.09
CA SER A 92 11.92 -14.09 -9.67
C SER A 92 11.26 -15.04 -10.66
N ILE A 93 10.00 -14.82 -10.90
CA ILE A 93 9.22 -15.47 -11.95
C ILE A 93 8.53 -14.35 -12.73
N GLU A 94 8.82 -14.25 -14.01
CA GLU A 94 8.22 -13.30 -14.91
C GLU A 94 7.24 -14.01 -15.84
N ALA A 95 6.10 -13.39 -16.09
CA ALA A 95 5.12 -13.82 -17.08
C ALA A 95 4.81 -12.68 -18.02
N SER A 96 4.82 -12.95 -19.31
CA SER A 96 4.41 -11.98 -20.33
C SER A 96 3.66 -12.67 -21.46
N GLY A 97 2.65 -12.02 -21.99
CA GLY A 97 1.88 -12.63 -23.08
C GLY A 97 0.84 -11.72 -23.70
N SER A 98 0.25 -12.23 -24.77
CA SER A 98 -0.81 -11.57 -25.49
C SER A 98 -2.15 -12.21 -25.15
N CYS A 99 -3.13 -11.39 -24.87
CA CYS A 99 -4.48 -11.79 -24.52
C CYS A 99 -5.50 -10.83 -25.12
N GLU A 100 -6.75 -11.14 -24.97
CA GLU A 100 -7.86 -10.29 -25.35
C GLU A 100 -8.69 -9.96 -24.09
N ALA A 101 -9.09 -8.71 -23.96
CA ALA A 101 -10.00 -8.26 -22.93
C ALA A 101 -11.23 -7.61 -23.56
N GLU A 102 -12.38 -7.76 -22.94
CA GLU A 102 -13.62 -7.12 -23.34
C GLU A 102 -13.69 -5.73 -22.69
N ASP A 103 -13.93 -4.70 -23.50
CA ASP A 103 -14.14 -3.34 -22.98
C ASP A 103 -15.58 -3.15 -22.48
N ASP A 104 -15.88 -2.02 -21.85
CA ASP A 104 -17.19 -1.67 -21.30
C ASP A 104 -18.33 -1.67 -22.36
N SER A 105 -17.97 -1.66 -23.64
CA SER A 105 -18.92 -1.74 -24.76
C SER A 105 -19.14 -3.16 -25.28
N GLY A 106 -18.45 -4.14 -24.72
CA GLY A 106 -18.46 -5.54 -25.17
C GLY A 106 -17.62 -5.77 -26.42
N GLN A 107 -16.66 -4.88 -26.72
CA GLN A 107 -15.71 -5.06 -27.82
C GLN A 107 -14.40 -5.64 -27.31
N THR A 108 -13.97 -6.72 -27.96
CA THR A 108 -12.69 -7.35 -27.65
C THR A 108 -11.52 -6.50 -28.14
N GLN A 109 -10.58 -6.21 -27.25
CA GLN A 109 -9.37 -5.44 -27.54
C GLN A 109 -8.14 -6.31 -27.25
N PRO A 110 -7.11 -6.28 -28.12
CA PRO A 110 -5.86 -6.95 -27.85
C PRO A 110 -5.11 -6.25 -26.69
N MET A 111 -4.61 -7.03 -25.75
CA MET A 111 -3.89 -6.55 -24.59
C MET A 111 -2.61 -7.36 -24.38
N THR A 112 -1.57 -6.73 -23.87
CA THR A 112 -0.37 -7.41 -23.38
C THR A 112 -0.41 -7.43 -21.87
N VAL A 113 -0.23 -8.60 -21.29
CA VAL A 113 -0.12 -8.80 -19.84
C VAL A 113 1.34 -9.03 -19.49
N TRP A 114 1.79 -8.40 -18.43
CA TRP A 114 3.08 -8.66 -17.81
C TRP A 114 2.92 -8.74 -16.29
N ALA A 115 3.54 -9.73 -15.70
CA ALA A 115 3.55 -9.93 -14.25
C ALA A 115 4.94 -10.37 -13.80
N GLU A 116 5.38 -9.92 -12.64
CA GLU A 116 6.61 -10.35 -11.99
C GLU A 116 6.33 -10.69 -10.53
N LEU A 117 6.78 -11.86 -10.13
CA LEU A 117 6.83 -12.29 -8.73
C LEU A 117 8.30 -12.34 -8.29
N THR A 118 8.70 -11.43 -7.42
CA THR A 118 10.05 -11.45 -6.82
C THR A 118 10.02 -12.21 -5.50
N VAL A 119 10.91 -13.20 -5.35
CA VAL A 119 11.04 -14.00 -4.14
C VAL A 119 12.19 -13.45 -3.29
N GLN A 120 11.85 -12.89 -2.13
CA GLN A 120 12.85 -12.46 -1.14
C GLN A 120 13.01 -13.55 -0.07
N GLN A 121 14.21 -14.10 0.02
CA GLN A 121 14.50 -15.17 0.98
C GLN A 121 15.07 -14.66 2.32
N ASP A 122 14.96 -13.37 2.60
CA ASP A 122 15.51 -12.79 3.81
C ASP A 122 14.68 -13.20 5.04
N ALA A 123 15.07 -14.36 5.60
CA ALA A 123 14.40 -15.04 6.72
C ALA A 123 14.48 -14.28 8.06
N GLN A 124 14.89 -13.01 8.07
CA GLN A 124 15.01 -12.23 9.31
C GLN A 124 13.77 -11.42 9.65
N THR A 125 12.81 -11.28 8.76
CA THR A 125 11.51 -10.71 9.12
C THR A 125 10.60 -11.81 9.67
N ALA A 126 10.74 -12.10 10.95
CA ALA A 126 9.72 -12.88 11.66
C ALA A 126 8.45 -12.02 11.69
N HIS A 127 7.55 -12.25 10.74
CA HIS A 127 6.23 -11.64 10.79
C HIS A 127 5.47 -12.25 11.98
N THR A 128 5.32 -11.46 13.02
CA THR A 128 4.48 -11.86 14.15
C THR A 128 3.02 -11.68 13.72
N VAL A 129 2.30 -12.78 13.61
CA VAL A 129 0.86 -12.71 13.37
C VAL A 129 0.18 -12.06 14.59
N PRO A 130 -0.59 -10.99 14.43
CA PRO A 130 -1.28 -10.35 15.54
C PRO A 130 -2.18 -11.33 16.29
N THR A 131 -2.25 -11.23 17.61
CA THR A 131 -3.07 -12.13 18.45
C THR A 131 -4.53 -12.13 18.01
N ALA A 132 -5.08 -10.96 17.63
CA ALA A 132 -6.44 -10.86 17.13
C ALA A 132 -6.68 -11.71 15.87
N VAL A 133 -5.68 -11.80 14.97
CA VAL A 133 -5.74 -12.65 13.78
C VAL A 133 -5.66 -14.12 14.17
N THR A 134 -4.76 -14.50 15.08
CA THR A 134 -4.65 -15.88 15.58
C THR A 134 -5.96 -16.33 16.24
N ASP A 135 -6.58 -15.46 17.04
CA ASP A 135 -7.86 -15.73 17.69
C ASP A 135 -8.99 -15.87 16.66
N ALA A 136 -9.03 -15.02 15.63
CA ALA A 136 -10.02 -15.10 14.57
C ALA A 136 -9.87 -16.38 13.73
N ILE A 137 -8.65 -16.81 13.42
CA ILE A 137 -8.37 -18.08 12.73
C ILE A 137 -8.91 -19.25 13.59
N THR A 138 -8.61 -19.24 14.88
CA THR A 138 -9.00 -20.32 15.81
C THR A 138 -10.51 -20.40 16.00
N ASN A 139 -11.19 -19.27 16.04
CA ASN A 139 -12.63 -19.17 16.31
C ASN A 139 -13.51 -19.19 15.06
N GLY A 140 -12.92 -19.20 13.86
CA GLY A 140 -13.66 -19.28 12.59
C GLY A 140 -14.53 -18.05 12.29
N GLY A 141 -14.11 -16.87 12.72
CA GLY A 141 -14.86 -15.62 12.59
C GLY A 141 -14.79 -14.99 11.19
N TYR A 142 -15.66 -15.40 10.26
CA TYR A 142 -15.81 -14.74 8.97
C TYR A 142 -16.87 -13.64 9.08
N GLN A 143 -16.56 -12.43 8.58
CA GLN A 143 -17.51 -11.30 8.58
C GLN A 143 -18.24 -11.13 7.24
N GLY A 144 -17.88 -11.85 6.20
CA GLY A 144 -18.56 -11.77 4.90
C GLY A 144 -17.71 -12.26 3.73
N LYS A 145 -18.26 -12.13 2.52
CA LYS A 145 -17.53 -12.33 1.25
C LYS A 145 -16.97 -10.97 0.84
N LEU A 146 -15.65 -10.90 0.63
CA LEU A 146 -15.04 -9.74 0.02
C LEU A 146 -15.32 -9.79 -1.49
N GLU A 147 -16.00 -8.77 -2.00
CA GLU A 147 -16.17 -8.58 -3.43
C GLU A 147 -15.10 -7.60 -3.92
N LEU A 148 -14.38 -8.00 -4.97
CA LEU A 148 -13.48 -7.12 -5.67
C LEU A 148 -14.31 -6.14 -6.49
N THR A 149 -14.39 -4.91 -6.03
CA THR A 149 -14.96 -3.83 -6.82
C THR A 149 -13.84 -3.12 -7.58
N GLU A 150 -14.19 -2.50 -8.72
CA GLU A 150 -13.22 -1.67 -9.44
C GLU A 150 -12.63 -0.58 -8.57
N ASP A 151 -13.43 -0.01 -7.67
CA ASP A 151 -12.99 1.02 -6.74
C ASP A 151 -11.93 0.50 -5.76
N LEU A 152 -12.13 -0.70 -5.21
CA LEU A 152 -11.15 -1.34 -4.34
C LEU A 152 -9.84 -1.60 -5.09
N LEU A 153 -9.91 -2.15 -6.29
CA LEU A 153 -8.73 -2.42 -7.13
C LEU A 153 -7.99 -1.13 -7.48
N ARG A 154 -8.72 -0.05 -7.79
CA ARG A 154 -8.15 1.25 -8.13
C ARG A 154 -7.44 1.89 -6.94
N VAL A 155 -8.05 1.85 -5.76
CA VAL A 155 -7.44 2.34 -4.51
C VAL A 155 -6.22 1.52 -4.13
N LEU A 156 -6.28 0.18 -4.26
CA LEU A 156 -5.15 -0.72 -4.00
C LEU A 156 -3.96 -0.44 -4.93
N SER A 157 -4.23 -0.32 -6.23
CA SER A 157 -3.21 -0.03 -7.23
C SER A 157 -2.54 1.31 -6.96
N ALA A 158 -3.34 2.35 -6.69
CA ALA A 158 -2.84 3.68 -6.39
C ALA A 158 -2.06 3.74 -5.05
N ALA A 159 -2.48 2.99 -4.04
CA ALA A 159 -1.76 2.86 -2.77
C ALA A 159 -0.42 2.12 -2.96
N SER A 160 -0.40 1.06 -3.77
CA SER A 160 0.82 0.34 -4.13
C SER A 160 1.80 1.24 -4.90
N GLU A 161 1.30 2.03 -5.84
CA GLU A 161 2.12 3.01 -6.58
C GLU A 161 2.74 4.02 -5.60
N LEU A 162 1.94 4.59 -4.70
CA LEU A 162 2.43 5.55 -3.71
C LEU A 162 3.50 4.94 -2.79
N GLY A 163 3.33 3.68 -2.40
CA GLY A 163 4.31 2.94 -1.60
C GLY A 163 5.66 2.78 -2.29
N ARG A 164 5.65 2.55 -3.62
CA ARG A 164 6.85 2.34 -4.45
C ARG A 164 7.46 3.63 -4.97
N ARG A 165 6.74 4.77 -4.91
CA ARG A 165 7.21 6.04 -5.46
C ARG A 165 8.50 6.48 -4.77
N ASP A 166 9.57 6.64 -5.54
CA ASP A 166 10.86 7.13 -5.09
C ASP A 166 11.45 8.09 -6.14
N PRO A 167 11.67 9.36 -5.80
CA PRO A 167 11.33 10.00 -4.52
C PRO A 167 9.83 10.27 -4.35
N LEU A 168 9.39 10.35 -3.12
CA LEU A 168 8.06 10.80 -2.73
C LEU A 168 8.16 12.16 -2.07
N ALA A 169 7.35 13.12 -2.49
CA ALA A 169 7.21 14.39 -1.79
C ALA A 169 5.72 14.77 -1.64
N ALA A 170 5.41 15.38 -0.52
CA ALA A 170 4.09 15.90 -0.22
C ALA A 170 4.16 17.22 0.55
N ARG A 171 3.25 18.13 0.26
CA ARG A 171 2.92 19.21 1.16
C ARG A 171 1.84 18.77 2.11
N VAL A 172 2.10 18.86 3.40
CA VAL A 172 1.18 18.43 4.46
C VAL A 172 0.67 19.66 5.19
N ARG A 173 -0.64 19.81 5.31
CA ARG A 173 -1.31 20.81 6.13
C ARG A 173 -1.98 20.11 7.28
N LEU A 174 -1.69 20.57 8.49
CA LEU A 174 -2.26 20.06 9.72
C LEU A 174 -3.07 21.15 10.38
N SER A 175 -4.29 20.83 10.78
CA SER A 175 -5.14 21.72 11.56
C SER A 175 -5.67 20.96 12.77
N ALA A 176 -5.62 21.58 13.94
CA ALA A 176 -6.22 21.05 15.15
C ALA A 176 -7.00 22.17 15.84
N ASN A 177 -8.18 21.82 16.34
CA ASN A 177 -9.04 22.72 17.09
C ASN A 177 -9.43 22.06 18.40
N CYS A 178 -9.24 22.78 19.51
CA CYS A 178 -9.68 22.37 20.83
C CYS A 178 -10.34 23.58 21.53
N GLY A 179 -11.64 23.72 21.36
CA GLY A 179 -12.38 24.87 21.86
C GLY A 179 -11.86 26.21 21.29
N PRO A 180 -11.32 27.12 22.13
CA PRO A 180 -10.80 28.40 21.65
C PRO A 180 -9.38 28.30 21.04
N VAL A 181 -8.71 27.18 21.16
CA VAL A 181 -7.34 26.98 20.66
C VAL A 181 -7.41 26.40 19.25
N ILE A 182 -6.86 27.13 18.28
CA ILE A 182 -6.71 26.70 16.90
C ILE A 182 -5.22 26.62 16.60
N PHE A 183 -4.80 25.48 16.07
CA PHE A 183 -3.45 25.24 15.59
C PHE A 183 -3.50 24.90 14.11
N ASP A 184 -2.83 25.70 13.30
CA ASP A 184 -2.66 25.43 11.88
C ASP A 184 -1.18 25.49 11.52
N THR A 185 -0.69 24.48 10.85
CA THR A 185 0.67 24.45 10.35
C THR A 185 0.76 23.74 9.01
N SER A 186 1.82 24.02 8.28
CA SER A 186 2.18 23.28 7.09
C SER A 186 3.63 22.83 7.14
N LEU A 187 3.87 21.66 6.59
CA LEU A 187 5.20 21.11 6.46
C LEU A 187 5.38 20.48 5.07
N ASP A 188 6.60 20.44 4.60
CA ASP A 188 6.98 19.67 3.43
C ASP A 188 7.58 18.33 3.90
N TYR A 189 7.07 17.25 3.36
CA TYR A 189 7.54 15.89 3.59
C TYR A 189 8.22 15.37 2.34
N THR A 190 9.37 14.74 2.48
CA THR A 190 10.01 13.99 1.40
C THR A 190 10.50 12.64 1.89
N ARG A 191 10.50 11.65 1.01
CA ARG A 191 11.09 10.31 1.24
C ARG A 191 11.88 9.94 -0.01
N THR A 192 13.08 9.41 0.18
CA THR A 192 13.90 8.90 -0.91
C THR A 192 14.78 7.75 -0.42
N VAL A 193 15.17 6.88 -1.35
CA VAL A 193 16.13 5.80 -1.07
C VAL A 193 17.53 6.29 -1.48
N LYS A 194 18.47 6.25 -0.56
CA LYS A 194 19.89 6.56 -0.79
C LYS A 194 20.76 5.46 -0.19
N ASP A 195 21.62 4.88 -1.01
CA ASP A 195 22.51 3.78 -0.62
C ASP A 195 21.78 2.61 0.05
N GLY A 196 20.59 2.26 -0.48
CA GLY A 196 19.74 1.18 0.05
C GLY A 196 19.00 1.52 1.36
N LYS A 197 19.10 2.77 1.85
CA LYS A 197 18.40 3.23 3.06
C LYS A 197 17.29 4.20 2.71
N THR A 198 16.13 4.00 3.29
CA THR A 198 15.03 4.96 3.19
C THR A 198 15.30 6.14 4.12
N VAL A 199 15.34 7.32 3.54
CA VAL A 199 15.52 8.59 4.25
C VAL A 199 14.28 9.45 4.05
N SER A 200 13.61 9.80 5.14
CA SER A 200 12.51 10.77 5.13
C SER A 200 12.99 12.09 5.69
N CYS A 201 12.44 13.18 5.17
CA CYS A 201 12.72 14.53 5.68
C CYS A 201 11.39 15.26 5.94
N ILE A 202 11.32 15.94 7.06
CA ILE A 202 10.25 16.90 7.38
C ILE A 202 10.88 18.29 7.46
N ARG A 203 10.27 19.24 6.74
CA ARG A 203 10.67 20.64 6.76
C ARG A 203 9.48 21.52 7.15
N THR A 204 9.67 22.32 8.18
CA THR A 204 8.68 23.32 8.59
C THR A 204 9.41 24.59 9.07
N GLY A 205 9.20 25.71 8.38
CA GLY A 205 9.94 26.94 8.66
C GLY A 205 11.46 26.75 8.60
N ALA A 206 12.14 26.97 9.72
CA ALA A 206 13.59 26.80 9.84
C ALA A 206 14.00 25.39 10.30
N LEU A 207 13.04 24.54 10.69
CA LEU A 207 13.30 23.20 11.17
C LEU A 207 13.34 22.24 9.98
N GLU A 208 14.42 21.44 9.90
CA GLU A 208 14.61 20.40 8.91
C GLU A 208 15.18 19.16 9.60
N LEU A 209 14.38 18.10 9.65
CA LEU A 209 14.71 16.86 10.33
C LEU A 209 14.70 15.69 9.34
N TYR A 210 15.70 14.84 9.46
CA TYR A 210 15.91 13.65 8.66
C TYR A 210 15.73 12.39 9.52
N PHE A 211 15.09 11.38 8.96
CA PHE A 211 14.72 10.15 9.64
C PHE A 211 15.15 8.94 8.80
N SER A 212 15.75 7.96 9.46
CA SER A 212 15.95 6.62 8.90
C SER A 212 15.82 5.61 10.03
N GLY A 213 14.76 4.79 9.99
CA GLY A 213 14.39 3.96 11.13
C GLY A 213 14.13 4.82 12.37
N GLU A 214 14.79 4.47 13.49
CA GLU A 214 14.71 5.21 14.76
C GLU A 214 15.68 6.41 14.84
N THR A 215 16.56 6.56 13.84
CA THR A 215 17.55 7.64 13.83
C THR A 215 16.92 8.94 13.38
N VAL A 216 17.09 10.00 14.18
CA VAL A 216 16.62 11.36 13.87
C VAL A 216 17.83 12.30 13.88
N LEU A 217 18.04 13.00 12.77
CA LEU A 217 19.15 13.91 12.56
C LEU A 217 18.64 15.28 12.10
N SER A 218 19.33 16.34 12.53
CA SER A 218 19.20 17.65 11.93
C SER A 218 20.01 17.73 10.62
N LYS A 219 19.85 18.82 9.88
CA LYS A 219 20.49 19.03 8.57
C LYS A 219 22.01 18.93 8.60
N ASP A 220 22.65 19.27 9.73
CA ASP A 220 24.10 19.18 9.93
C ASP A 220 24.57 17.78 10.37
N GLY A 221 23.67 16.80 10.43
CA GLY A 221 23.95 15.44 10.87
C GLY A 221 24.04 15.29 12.40
N SER A 222 23.69 16.31 13.18
CA SER A 222 23.63 16.19 14.63
C SER A 222 22.39 15.39 15.05
N PRO A 223 22.50 14.52 16.08
CA PRO A 223 21.35 13.83 16.64
C PRO A 223 20.29 14.84 17.08
N ALA A 224 19.06 14.62 16.67
CA ALA A 224 17.92 15.43 17.07
C ALA A 224 16.92 14.56 17.83
N VAL A 225 16.27 15.15 18.82
CA VAL A 225 15.14 14.52 19.51
C VAL A 225 13.89 15.13 18.94
N SER A 226 13.06 14.31 18.32
CA SER A 226 11.73 14.72 17.90
C SER A 226 10.74 14.04 18.83
N GLU A 227 10.17 14.81 19.74
CA GLU A 227 8.97 14.39 20.47
C GLU A 227 7.72 14.57 19.60
N GLN A 228 7.87 15.26 18.47
CA GLN A 228 6.80 15.44 17.52
C GLN A 228 6.74 14.23 16.59
N ALA A 229 5.61 13.64 16.62
CA ALA A 229 5.30 12.51 15.82
C ALA A 229 5.43 12.77 14.33
N LEU A 230 6.06 11.84 13.70
CA LEU A 230 6.00 11.64 12.29
C LEU A 230 4.55 11.34 11.93
N VAL A 231 3.94 12.18 11.12
CA VAL A 231 2.65 11.86 10.52
C VAL A 231 2.83 10.59 9.69
N LYS A 232 2.16 9.54 10.08
CA LYS A 232 2.28 8.23 9.47
C LYS A 232 1.33 8.14 8.27
N CYS A 233 1.77 8.65 7.14
CA CYS A 233 1.01 8.59 5.89
C CYS A 233 0.64 7.14 5.51
N ALA A 234 1.52 6.18 5.77
CA ALA A 234 1.25 4.77 5.53
C ALA A 234 0.05 4.25 6.33
N ASP A 235 -0.07 4.63 7.60
CA ASP A 235 -1.19 4.21 8.46
C ASP A 235 -2.52 4.78 7.95
N LEU A 236 -2.53 6.01 7.39
CA LEU A 236 -3.72 6.61 6.80
C LEU A 236 -4.13 5.92 5.50
N ILE A 237 -3.16 5.50 4.69
CA ILE A 237 -3.44 4.72 3.47
C ILE A 237 -4.00 3.34 3.81
N ASP A 238 -3.47 2.70 4.86
CA ASP A 238 -4.00 1.43 5.35
C ASP A 238 -5.44 1.57 5.86
N LEU A 239 -5.76 2.68 6.55
CA LEU A 239 -7.15 2.99 6.92
C LEU A 239 -8.05 3.20 5.71
N ALA A 240 -7.58 3.86 4.65
CA ALA A 240 -8.33 4.01 3.42
C ALA A 240 -8.64 2.66 2.78
N TYR A 241 -7.65 1.78 2.71
CA TYR A 241 -7.81 0.43 2.22
C TYR A 241 -8.85 -0.36 3.02
N ARG A 242 -8.78 -0.35 4.36
CA ARG A 242 -9.76 -1.03 5.22
C ARG A 242 -11.17 -0.48 5.02
N ALA A 243 -11.33 0.84 4.90
CA ALA A 243 -12.63 1.45 4.66
C ALA A 243 -13.23 1.04 3.31
N CYS A 244 -12.41 0.88 2.26
CA CYS A 244 -12.86 0.33 0.98
C CYS A 244 -13.32 -1.14 1.11
N LEU A 245 -12.62 -1.95 1.93
CA LEU A 245 -13.00 -3.34 2.19
C LEU A 245 -14.33 -3.47 2.93
N GLU A 246 -14.67 -2.50 3.77
CA GLU A 246 -15.90 -2.49 4.58
C GLU A 246 -17.10 -1.86 3.84
N ASP A 247 -16.99 -1.62 2.52
CA ASP A 247 -18.04 -1.02 1.67
C ASP A 247 -18.51 0.36 2.17
N SER A 248 -17.60 1.09 2.79
CA SER A 248 -17.84 2.42 3.36
C SER A 248 -17.35 3.55 2.46
N ALA A 249 -16.94 3.23 1.23
CA ALA A 249 -16.45 4.17 0.25
C ALA A 249 -17.56 4.65 -0.70
N ALA A 250 -17.64 5.96 -0.90
CA ALA A 250 -18.34 6.57 -2.01
C ALA A 250 -17.33 7.07 -3.02
N SER A 251 -17.55 6.80 -4.31
CA SER A 251 -16.68 7.23 -5.40
C SER A 251 -17.39 8.21 -6.33
N GLU A 252 -16.65 9.19 -6.83
CA GLU A 252 -17.11 10.15 -7.82
C GLU A 252 -16.03 10.31 -8.90
N GLN A 253 -16.42 10.12 -10.14
CA GLN A 253 -15.52 10.38 -11.27
C GLN A 253 -15.38 11.88 -11.49
N THR A 254 -14.14 12.37 -11.55
CA THR A 254 -13.79 13.77 -11.83
C THR A 254 -13.28 13.92 -13.26
N GLU A 255 -13.00 15.14 -13.70
CA GLU A 255 -12.43 15.37 -15.04
C GLU A 255 -11.03 14.74 -15.23
N THR A 256 -10.29 14.53 -14.14
CA THR A 256 -8.89 14.07 -14.19
C THR A 256 -8.68 12.72 -13.49
N GLY A 257 -9.72 12.09 -12.94
CA GLY A 257 -9.58 10.85 -12.21
C GLY A 257 -10.78 10.53 -11.32
N TRP A 258 -10.52 10.10 -10.11
CA TRP A 258 -11.52 9.67 -9.15
C TRP A 258 -11.32 10.33 -7.79
N HIS A 259 -12.42 10.71 -7.18
CA HIS A 259 -12.48 11.16 -5.80
C HIS A 259 -13.20 10.11 -4.96
N TYR A 260 -12.59 9.69 -3.86
CA TYR A 260 -13.14 8.72 -2.91
C TYR A 260 -13.39 9.40 -1.57
N THR A 261 -14.58 9.22 -1.04
CA THR A 261 -14.95 9.62 0.32
C THR A 261 -15.24 8.36 1.12
N LEU A 262 -14.46 8.15 2.17
CA LEU A 262 -14.53 6.98 3.04
C LEU A 262 -15.03 7.39 4.41
N SER A 263 -16.08 6.73 4.88
CA SER A 263 -16.61 6.94 6.23
C SER A 263 -15.80 6.14 7.23
N LEU A 264 -15.23 6.80 8.22
CA LEU A 264 -14.48 6.18 9.31
C LEU A 264 -15.38 5.97 10.52
N SER A 265 -15.35 4.79 11.12
CA SER A 265 -15.94 4.54 12.42
C SER A 265 -15.21 5.36 13.50
N ALA A 266 -15.78 5.47 14.71
CA ALA A 266 -15.13 6.18 15.81
C ALA A 266 -13.76 5.60 16.16
N GLU A 267 -13.58 4.27 16.07
CA GLU A 267 -12.28 3.61 16.30
C GLU A 267 -11.29 3.91 15.20
N GLN A 268 -11.69 3.85 13.93
CA GLN A 268 -10.85 4.24 12.79
C GLN A 268 -10.49 5.74 12.84
N THR A 269 -11.42 6.58 13.30
CA THR A 269 -11.16 8.02 13.53
C THR A 269 -10.08 8.23 14.58
N LYS A 270 -10.11 7.45 15.67
CA LYS A 270 -9.04 7.44 16.68
C LYS A 270 -7.70 7.04 16.06
N GLN A 271 -7.67 5.96 15.28
CA GLN A 271 -6.45 5.49 14.60
C GLN A 271 -5.92 6.57 13.65
N ALA A 272 -6.79 7.23 12.88
CA ALA A 272 -6.40 8.34 12.02
C ALA A 272 -5.84 9.53 12.81
N ALA A 273 -6.48 9.91 13.91
CA ALA A 273 -5.99 10.99 14.79
C ALA A 273 -4.60 10.65 15.36
N CYS A 274 -4.39 9.41 15.81
CA CYS A 274 -3.10 8.94 16.32
C CYS A 274 -2.02 8.86 15.21
N ALA A 275 -2.40 8.54 13.97
CA ALA A 275 -1.47 8.57 12.83
C ALA A 275 -1.01 9.99 12.48
N ILE A 276 -1.88 10.99 12.67
CA ILE A 276 -1.55 12.41 12.44
C ILE A 276 -0.78 13.00 13.62
N ALA A 277 -1.23 12.71 14.83
CA ALA A 277 -0.70 13.24 16.07
C ALA A 277 -0.67 12.13 17.15
N PRO A 278 0.41 11.36 17.28
CA PRO A 278 0.52 10.27 18.27
C PRO A 278 0.25 10.68 19.71
N GLU A 279 0.45 11.95 20.05
CA GLU A 279 0.07 12.47 21.36
C GLU A 279 -1.46 12.38 21.61
N ALA A 280 -2.25 12.24 20.55
CA ALA A 280 -3.70 12.04 20.66
C ALA A 280 -4.06 10.73 21.40
N GLU A 281 -3.18 9.73 21.39
CA GLU A 281 -3.35 8.48 22.14
C GLU A 281 -3.41 8.73 23.66
N LYS A 282 -2.69 9.77 24.12
CA LYS A 282 -2.62 10.13 25.56
C LYS A 282 -3.84 10.94 26.04
N LEU A 283 -4.68 11.37 25.11
CA LEU A 283 -5.85 12.17 25.40
C LEU A 283 -7.09 11.27 25.55
N ASP A 284 -7.89 11.50 26.58
CA ASP A 284 -9.17 10.83 26.78
C ASP A 284 -10.26 11.49 25.91
N VAL A 285 -10.12 11.30 24.57
CA VAL A 285 -11.05 11.85 23.59
C VAL A 285 -12.13 10.82 23.26
N GLN A 286 -13.37 11.22 23.34
CA GLN A 286 -14.49 10.47 22.79
C GLN A 286 -14.61 10.79 21.30
N TYR A 287 -14.07 9.92 20.46
CA TYR A 287 -14.07 10.13 19.02
C TYR A 287 -15.46 9.91 18.40
N LEU A 288 -15.79 10.72 17.43
CA LEU A 288 -16.95 10.59 16.56
C LEU A 288 -16.52 9.99 15.20
N PRO A 289 -17.46 9.44 14.43
CA PRO A 289 -17.18 9.06 13.04
C PRO A 289 -16.55 10.20 12.26
N GLY A 290 -15.52 9.89 11.48
CA GLY A 290 -14.77 10.84 10.69
C GLY A 290 -14.85 10.54 9.20
N THR A 291 -14.04 11.23 8.40
CA THR A 291 -13.92 11.00 6.95
C THR A 291 -12.46 10.94 6.53
N LEU A 292 -12.20 10.10 5.52
CA LEU A 292 -10.95 10.07 4.79
C LEU A 292 -11.28 10.20 3.31
N GLU A 293 -10.60 11.12 2.63
CA GLU A 293 -10.80 11.39 1.21
C GLU A 293 -9.51 11.11 0.45
N LEU A 294 -9.64 10.55 -0.74
CA LEU A 294 -8.53 10.27 -1.66
C LEU A 294 -8.85 10.83 -3.04
N ASP A 295 -7.89 11.53 -3.63
CA ASP A 295 -7.91 11.87 -5.04
C ASP A 295 -6.93 10.96 -5.78
N VAL A 296 -7.43 10.20 -6.75
CA VAL A 296 -6.64 9.29 -7.59
C VAL A 296 -6.68 9.80 -9.02
N GLN A 297 -5.52 10.10 -9.61
CA GLN A 297 -5.37 10.56 -10.99
C GLN A 297 -4.30 9.73 -11.69
N ASP A 298 -4.59 9.25 -12.89
CA ASP A 298 -3.68 8.41 -13.67
C ASP A 298 -3.08 7.22 -12.88
N GLY A 299 -3.92 6.58 -12.05
CA GLY A 299 -3.52 5.45 -11.21
C GLY A 299 -2.66 5.81 -9.98
N ALA A 300 -2.47 7.09 -9.69
CA ALA A 300 -1.66 7.59 -8.57
C ALA A 300 -2.50 8.38 -7.57
N ILE A 301 -2.25 8.21 -6.26
CA ILE A 301 -2.82 9.09 -5.24
C ILE A 301 -2.13 10.46 -5.35
N THR A 302 -2.93 11.50 -5.62
CA THR A 302 -2.47 12.89 -5.71
C THR A 302 -2.81 13.71 -4.48
N ALA A 303 -3.87 13.35 -3.76
CA ALA A 303 -4.18 13.93 -2.47
C ALA A 303 -4.83 12.91 -1.52
N LEU A 304 -4.57 13.10 -0.23
CA LEU A 304 -5.21 12.38 0.86
C LEU A 304 -5.63 13.43 1.90
N ARG A 305 -6.89 13.38 2.34
CA ARG A 305 -7.41 14.25 3.38
C ARG A 305 -8.07 13.42 4.44
N VAL A 306 -7.82 13.73 5.70
CA VAL A 306 -8.50 13.10 6.81
C VAL A 306 -9.06 14.16 7.74
N THR A 307 -10.30 13.95 8.17
CA THR A 307 -10.98 14.80 9.14
C THR A 307 -11.49 13.94 10.27
N THR A 308 -11.04 14.25 11.48
CA THR A 308 -11.44 13.58 12.71
C THR A 308 -12.17 14.56 13.60
N GLY A 309 -13.05 14.05 14.43
CA GLY A 309 -13.77 14.84 15.42
C GLY A 309 -14.02 14.07 16.70
N GLY A 310 -14.26 14.79 17.78
CA GLY A 310 -14.54 14.20 19.07
C GLY A 310 -14.81 15.24 20.13
N SER A 311 -14.92 14.78 21.38
CA SER A 311 -15.01 15.65 22.55
C SER A 311 -14.08 15.17 23.64
N VAL A 312 -13.54 16.11 24.39
CA VAL A 312 -12.70 15.86 25.57
C VAL A 312 -13.29 16.62 26.76
N GLN A 313 -13.33 15.97 27.90
CA GLN A 313 -13.79 16.61 29.12
C GLN A 313 -12.63 17.41 29.73
N VAL A 314 -12.80 18.74 29.78
CA VAL A 314 -11.85 19.64 30.45
C VAL A 314 -12.51 20.19 31.73
N GLY A 315 -12.17 19.57 32.85
CA GLY A 315 -12.85 19.84 34.10
C GLY A 315 -14.31 19.37 34.10
N VAL A 316 -15.26 20.30 34.07
CA VAL A 316 -16.72 20.01 34.01
C VAL A 316 -17.33 20.37 32.64
N VAL A 317 -16.51 20.76 31.66
CA VAL A 317 -16.98 21.23 30.36
C VAL A 317 -16.54 20.25 29.30
N ASP A 318 -17.49 19.79 28.47
CA ASP A 318 -17.21 19.04 27.26
C ASP A 318 -16.73 20.00 26.16
N THR A 319 -15.49 19.80 25.74
CA THR A 319 -14.87 20.63 24.70
C THR A 319 -14.77 19.83 23.40
N GLN A 320 -15.29 20.41 22.32
CA GLN A 320 -15.15 19.80 21.00
C GLN A 320 -13.71 19.88 20.51
N VAL A 321 -13.22 18.76 19.97
CA VAL A 321 -11.89 18.66 19.37
C VAL A 321 -12.02 18.17 17.93
N SER A 322 -11.19 18.69 17.05
CA SER A 322 -11.04 18.17 15.69
C SER A 322 -9.59 18.23 15.27
N ILE A 323 -9.17 17.22 14.50
CA ILE A 323 -7.85 17.16 13.88
C ILE A 323 -8.07 16.84 12.41
N SER A 324 -7.43 17.60 11.54
CA SER A 324 -7.43 17.31 10.12
C SER A 324 -6.01 17.35 9.56
N ALA A 325 -5.76 16.50 8.57
CA ALA A 325 -4.54 16.50 7.80
C ALA A 325 -4.87 16.44 6.31
N GLN A 326 -4.15 17.20 5.52
CA GLN A 326 -4.20 17.14 4.07
C GLN A 326 -2.79 16.94 3.53
N PHE A 327 -2.64 15.94 2.67
CA PHE A 327 -1.42 15.61 1.94
C PHE A 327 -1.68 15.93 0.47
N ASP A 328 -0.88 16.81 -0.11
CA ASP A 328 -0.86 17.09 -1.55
C ASP A 328 0.43 16.48 -2.10
N PHE A 329 0.34 15.34 -2.79
CA PHE A 329 1.49 14.62 -3.32
C PHE A 329 1.97 15.21 -4.64
N GLN A 330 3.28 15.33 -4.78
CA GLN A 330 3.92 15.78 -6.01
C GLN A 330 4.21 14.60 -6.92
N THR A 331 4.07 14.78 -8.22
CA THR A 331 4.36 13.79 -9.26
C THR A 331 5.52 14.25 -10.14
N GLY A 332 6.16 13.31 -10.84
CA GLY A 332 7.23 13.62 -11.80
C GLY A 332 8.55 14.08 -11.19
N LEU A 333 8.78 13.77 -9.92
CA LEU A 333 10.02 14.12 -9.22
C LEU A 333 11.17 13.21 -9.61
N THR A 334 12.38 13.77 -9.50
CA THR A 334 13.64 13.04 -9.59
C THR A 334 14.34 13.03 -8.23
N THR A 335 15.34 12.16 -8.06
CA THR A 335 16.12 12.11 -6.81
C THR A 335 16.87 13.40 -6.49
N ASP A 336 17.08 14.27 -7.49
CA ASP A 336 17.71 15.58 -7.30
C ASP A 336 16.74 16.60 -6.68
N ASP A 337 15.43 16.37 -6.82
CA ASP A 337 14.40 17.23 -6.21
C ASP A 337 14.25 16.96 -4.70
N CYS A 338 14.78 15.82 -4.21
CA CYS A 338 14.75 15.42 -2.80
C CYS A 338 16.18 15.20 -2.26
N PRO A 339 17.02 16.25 -2.19
CA PRO A 339 18.41 16.11 -1.78
C PRO A 339 18.52 15.76 -0.28
N VAL A 340 19.41 14.82 0.03
CA VAL A 340 19.79 14.48 1.40
C VAL A 340 21.21 15.04 1.65
N PRO A 341 21.43 15.84 2.70
CA PRO A 341 22.76 16.40 3.00
C PRO A 341 23.79 15.30 3.25
N ALA A 342 25.03 15.50 2.77
CA ALA A 342 26.12 14.55 2.98
C ALA A 342 26.37 14.26 4.48
N ALA A 343 26.28 15.29 5.32
CA ALA A 343 26.43 15.16 6.78
C ALA A 343 25.38 14.23 7.42
N VAL A 344 24.19 14.13 6.82
CA VAL A 344 23.14 13.20 7.23
C VAL A 344 23.48 11.79 6.74
N LEU A 345 23.84 11.63 5.45
CA LEU A 345 24.19 10.33 4.86
C LEU A 345 25.36 9.65 5.56
N GLU A 346 26.35 10.41 6.01
CA GLU A 346 27.50 9.90 6.77
C GLU A 346 27.13 9.32 8.14
N LYS A 347 25.97 9.67 8.68
CA LYS A 347 25.51 9.27 10.02
C LYS A 347 24.40 8.21 10.00
N LEU A 348 23.75 8.01 8.86
CA LEU A 348 22.79 6.94 8.64
C LEU A 348 23.50 5.64 8.27
#